data_dc128682d81af53a92ce9d4723fe7232
#
_entry.id   dc128682d81af53a92ce9d4723fe7232
#
_cell.length_a   1.000
_cell.length_b   1.000
_cell.length_c   1.000
_cell.angle_alpha   90.00
_cell.angle_beta   90.00
_cell.angle_gamma   90.00
#
_symmetry.space_group_name_H-M   'P 1'
#
loop_
_entity.id
_entity.type
_entity.pdbx_description
1 polymer ?
#
loop_
_entity_poly.entity_id
_entity_poly.type
_entity_poly.pdbx_seq_one_letter_code
_entity_poly.pdbx_strand_id
1 'polypeptide(L)'
;GGKPGAVIYIPSGDYHLKTQVKIDISYLKIQGSGHGFVSSSIRYNVPKEQWKDLHDIWPGGSRILVDLEPLKGDERSGAAFLVEREGDPRISSVEFENFCIDGLHFVDDGNGDPENTYLNGKTGIYVASAQDSFRITGMGIIYLEHGVTLYNSDQ
;
A
#
# COMPACT_ATOMS: atom_id res chain seq x y z
N GLY A 1 16.24 -1.12 30.74
CA GLY A 1 16.04 -1.77 29.50
C GLY A 1 14.99 -1.11 28.63
N GLY A 2 15.34 -0.88 27.37
CA GLY A 2 14.43 -0.37 26.38
C GLY A 2 13.36 -1.40 26.04
N LYS A 3 12.19 -0.93 25.64
CA LYS A 3 11.14 -1.78 25.09
C LYS A 3 11.40 -1.97 23.60
N PRO A 4 11.09 -3.14 23.04
CA PRO A 4 11.12 -3.29 21.59
C PRO A 4 10.07 -2.37 20.95
N GLY A 5 10.39 -1.90 19.78
CA GLY A 5 9.49 -1.05 19.00
C GLY A 5 10.26 -0.09 18.14
N ALA A 6 9.69 0.22 16.99
CA ALA A 6 10.25 1.19 16.07
C ALA A 6 9.13 1.95 15.38
N VAL A 7 9.38 3.22 15.08
CA VAL A 7 8.52 4.03 14.22
C VAL A 7 9.33 4.43 12.99
N ILE A 8 8.82 4.09 11.82
CA ILE A 8 9.34 4.56 10.55
C ILE A 8 8.41 5.68 10.09
N TYR A 9 8.95 6.87 9.96
CA TYR A 9 8.20 8.01 9.46
C TYR A 9 8.49 8.24 8.00
N ILE A 10 7.42 8.38 7.21
CA ILE A 10 7.47 8.69 5.79
C ILE A 10 7.03 10.15 5.62
N PRO A 11 7.95 11.08 5.33
CA PRO A 11 7.57 12.47 5.07
C PRO A 11 6.64 12.61 3.89
N SER A 12 5.97 13.75 3.77
CA SER A 12 5.15 14.07 2.60
C SER A 12 5.98 13.95 1.32
N GLY A 13 5.43 13.32 0.33
CA GLY A 13 6.08 13.11 -0.97
C GLY A 13 5.62 11.82 -1.63
N ASP A 14 6.12 11.62 -2.84
CA ASP A 14 5.86 10.44 -3.65
C ASP A 14 7.12 9.58 -3.70
N TYR A 15 6.98 8.32 -3.35
CA TYR A 15 8.10 7.38 -3.24
C TYR A 15 7.85 6.17 -4.13
N HIS A 16 8.70 5.95 -5.13
CA HIS A 16 8.59 4.77 -5.98
C HIS A 16 9.16 3.54 -5.28
N LEU A 17 8.30 2.56 -5.06
CA LEU A 17 8.67 1.28 -4.47
C LEU A 17 8.85 0.24 -5.56
N LYS A 18 10.10 -0.12 -5.85
CA LYS A 18 10.45 -1.07 -6.91
C LYS A 18 10.74 -2.47 -6.40
N THR A 19 10.86 -2.62 -5.10
CA THR A 19 11.07 -3.91 -4.44
C THR A 19 10.15 -4.04 -3.24
N GLN A 20 9.77 -5.27 -2.94
CA GLN A 20 8.92 -5.58 -1.80
C GLN A 20 9.60 -5.21 -0.47
N VAL A 21 8.83 -4.64 0.44
CA VAL A 21 9.25 -4.42 1.83
C VAL A 21 8.77 -5.60 2.67
N LYS A 22 9.70 -6.37 3.20
CA LYS A 22 9.39 -7.47 4.11
C LYS A 22 9.48 -6.99 5.56
N ILE A 23 8.43 -7.25 6.32
CA ILE A 23 8.35 -6.94 7.75
C ILE A 23 8.34 -8.25 8.52
N ASP A 24 9.38 -8.50 9.29
CA ASP A 24 9.56 -9.71 10.09
C ASP A 24 9.80 -9.40 11.58
N ILE A 25 9.50 -8.20 12.01
CA ILE A 25 9.66 -7.74 13.40
C ILE A 25 8.32 -7.32 13.99
N SER A 26 8.22 -7.46 15.32
CA SER A 26 7.06 -6.98 16.08
C SER A 26 7.21 -5.52 16.51
N TYR A 27 6.10 -4.90 16.86
CA TYR A 27 6.04 -3.54 17.41
C TYR A 27 6.60 -2.49 16.46
N LEU A 28 6.37 -2.68 15.16
CA LEU A 28 6.73 -1.71 14.13
C LEU A 28 5.53 -0.88 13.77
N LYS A 29 5.71 0.44 13.74
CA LYS A 29 4.74 1.37 13.20
C LYS A 29 5.33 2.08 11.98
N ILE A 30 4.64 2.04 10.86
CA ILE A 30 4.96 2.82 9.68
C ILE A 30 3.92 3.94 9.58
N GLN A 31 4.38 5.17 9.64
CA GLN A 31 3.54 6.35 9.76
C GLN A 31 3.90 7.40 8.73
N GLY A 32 2.90 7.86 7.99
CA GLY A 32 3.04 8.99 7.07
C GLY A 32 2.49 10.29 7.64
N SER A 33 2.53 11.34 6.84
CA SER A 33 2.02 12.68 7.17
C SER A 33 0.57 12.90 6.72
N GLY A 34 -0.07 11.89 6.15
CA GLY A 34 -1.42 11.93 5.61
C GLY A 34 -1.53 10.98 4.43
N HIS A 35 -2.73 10.49 4.12
CA HIS A 35 -2.86 9.47 3.08
C HIS A 35 -2.73 10.01 1.65
N GLY A 36 -2.93 11.33 1.41
CA GLY A 36 -2.79 11.89 0.07
C GLY A 36 -3.66 11.20 -1.00
N PHE A 37 -4.72 10.53 -0.58
CA PHE A 37 -5.56 9.73 -1.46
C PHE A 37 -6.33 10.62 -2.43
N VAL A 38 -6.24 10.28 -3.71
CA VAL A 38 -7.05 10.91 -4.76
C VAL A 38 -7.95 9.84 -5.36
N SER A 39 -9.25 9.98 -5.16
CA SER A 39 -10.23 9.06 -5.72
C SER A 39 -10.26 9.15 -7.24
N SER A 40 -10.40 8.02 -7.91
CA SER A 40 -10.54 7.96 -9.36
C SER A 40 -11.72 8.80 -9.89
N SER A 41 -12.76 8.98 -9.07
CA SER A 41 -13.92 9.78 -9.46
C SER A 41 -13.64 11.27 -9.59
N ILE A 42 -12.56 11.77 -8.98
CA ILE A 42 -12.21 13.18 -9.04
C ILE A 42 -11.84 13.61 -10.47
N ARG A 43 -11.45 12.66 -11.32
CA ARG A 43 -11.16 12.91 -12.74
C ARG A 43 -12.31 13.63 -13.46
N TYR A 44 -13.55 13.37 -13.04
CA TYR A 44 -14.71 14.02 -13.66
C TYR A 44 -14.82 15.51 -13.38
N ASN A 45 -14.02 16.01 -12.46
CA ASN A 45 -13.96 17.44 -12.13
C ASN A 45 -12.90 18.19 -12.93
N VAL A 46 -12.16 17.50 -13.80
CA VAL A 46 -11.11 18.10 -14.62
C VAL A 46 -11.20 17.62 -16.06
N PRO A 47 -10.64 18.37 -17.02
CA PRO A 47 -10.57 17.94 -18.41
C PRO A 47 -9.81 16.62 -18.58
N LYS A 48 -10.19 15.82 -19.57
CA LYS A 48 -9.59 14.51 -19.83
C LYS A 48 -8.06 14.56 -20.02
N GLU A 49 -7.58 15.64 -20.59
CA GLU A 49 -6.15 15.85 -20.85
C GLU A 49 -5.32 15.86 -19.57
N GLN A 50 -5.96 16.15 -18.43
CA GLN A 50 -5.32 16.20 -17.12
C GLN A 50 -5.42 14.89 -16.33
N TRP A 51 -6.14 13.89 -16.81
CA TRP A 51 -6.35 12.64 -16.05
C TRP A 51 -5.04 11.90 -15.75
N LYS A 52 -4.09 11.94 -16.66
CA LYS A 52 -2.76 11.31 -16.47
C LYS A 52 -1.94 11.98 -15.35
N ASP A 53 -2.27 13.22 -15.02
CA ASP A 53 -1.50 14.04 -14.10
C ASP A 53 -2.27 14.31 -12.79
N LEU A 54 -3.25 13.45 -12.44
CA LEU A 54 -4.11 13.67 -11.26
C LEU A 54 -3.32 13.82 -9.96
N HIS A 55 -2.21 13.12 -9.82
CA HIS A 55 -1.35 13.26 -8.64
C HIS A 55 -0.69 14.64 -8.55
N ASP A 56 -0.39 15.24 -9.69
CA ASP A 56 0.21 16.57 -9.74
C ASP A 56 -0.81 17.69 -9.48
N ILE A 57 -2.06 17.42 -9.81
CA ILE A 57 -3.16 18.37 -9.61
C ILE A 57 -3.50 18.52 -8.12
N TRP A 58 -3.47 17.42 -7.39
CA TRP A 58 -3.74 17.39 -5.95
C TRP A 58 -2.56 16.79 -5.19
N PRO A 59 -1.44 17.51 -5.09
CA PRO A 59 -0.30 17.02 -4.34
C PRO A 59 -0.59 17.02 -2.84
N GLY A 60 -0.01 16.09 -2.14
CA GLY A 60 -0.09 16.04 -0.68
C GLY A 60 -0.02 14.63 -0.12
N GLY A 61 0.23 14.56 1.18
CA GLY A 61 0.37 13.30 1.89
C GLY A 61 1.65 12.53 1.57
N SER A 62 1.76 11.38 2.18
CA SER A 62 2.87 10.43 1.96
C SER A 62 2.36 9.30 1.08
N ARG A 63 2.88 9.17 -0.13
CA ARG A 63 2.41 8.18 -1.09
C ARG A 63 3.50 7.21 -1.49
N ILE A 64 3.22 5.93 -1.34
CA ILE A 64 4.06 4.84 -1.83
C ILE A 64 3.51 4.38 -3.17
N LEU A 65 4.25 4.67 -4.22
CA LEU A 65 3.89 4.32 -5.59
C LEU A 65 4.49 2.94 -5.91
N VAL A 66 3.62 1.92 -5.99
CA VAL A 66 4.03 0.52 -6.07
C VAL A 66 4.37 0.17 -7.53
N ASP A 67 5.66 0.16 -7.82
CA ASP A 67 6.22 -0.07 -9.14
C ASP A 67 7.02 -1.38 -9.19
N LEU A 68 6.54 -2.40 -8.48
CA LEU A 68 7.14 -3.73 -8.55
C LEU A 68 6.59 -4.54 -9.72
N GLU A 69 7.35 -5.59 -10.07
CA GLU A 69 6.98 -6.56 -11.10
C GLU A 69 6.49 -7.85 -10.43
N PRO A 70 5.17 -8.02 -10.24
CA PRO A 70 4.62 -9.25 -9.65
C PRO A 70 4.88 -10.46 -10.53
N LEU A 71 5.14 -11.61 -9.92
CA LEU A 71 5.18 -12.88 -10.62
C LEU A 71 3.76 -13.36 -10.88
N LYS A 72 3.50 -13.78 -12.11
CA LYS A 72 2.17 -14.24 -12.50
C LYS A 72 1.72 -15.42 -11.64
N GLY A 73 0.52 -15.29 -11.07
CA GLY A 73 -0.07 -16.33 -10.22
C GLY A 73 0.48 -16.38 -8.78
N ASP A 74 1.36 -15.45 -8.42
CA ASP A 74 1.93 -15.35 -7.07
C ASP A 74 1.56 -14.00 -6.45
N GLU A 75 0.47 -13.98 -5.69
CA GLU A 75 -0.01 -12.76 -5.02
C GLU A 75 1.01 -12.17 -4.04
N ARG A 76 1.74 -13.03 -3.32
CA ARG A 76 2.76 -12.57 -2.35
C ARG A 76 3.86 -11.77 -3.03
N SER A 77 4.24 -12.15 -4.24
CA SER A 77 5.29 -11.46 -4.99
C SER A 77 4.90 -10.02 -5.36
N GLY A 78 3.61 -9.75 -5.45
CA GLY A 78 3.06 -8.44 -5.78
C GLY A 78 2.78 -7.54 -4.57
N ALA A 79 3.04 -8.01 -3.35
CA ALA A 79 2.78 -7.22 -2.16
C ALA A 79 3.82 -6.11 -1.98
N ALA A 80 3.34 -4.87 -1.78
CA ALA A 80 4.21 -3.77 -1.42
C ALA A 80 4.82 -4.00 -0.04
N PHE A 81 4.00 -4.39 0.93
CA PHE A 81 4.41 -4.75 2.28
C PHE A 81 4.01 -6.20 2.55
N LEU A 82 5.01 -7.04 2.77
CA LEU A 82 4.82 -8.44 3.16
C LEU A 82 5.16 -8.61 4.63
N VAL A 83 4.15 -8.91 5.45
CA VAL A 83 4.33 -9.17 6.87
C VAL A 83 4.48 -10.68 7.05
N GLU A 84 5.71 -11.13 7.25
CA GLU A 84 6.02 -12.55 7.29
C GLU A 84 7.24 -12.83 8.19
N ARG A 85 7.09 -13.79 9.07
CA ARG A 85 8.17 -14.36 9.85
C ARG A 85 8.00 -15.88 9.89
N GLU A 86 9.10 -16.60 9.73
CA GLU A 86 9.13 -18.04 9.94
C GLU A 86 9.43 -18.34 11.41
N GLY A 87 8.66 -19.25 12.01
CA GLY A 87 8.86 -19.68 13.38
C GLY A 87 8.35 -18.73 14.45
N ASP A 88 8.77 -19.01 15.67
CA ASP A 88 8.39 -18.24 16.87
C ASP A 88 9.47 -17.22 17.26
N PRO A 89 9.12 -16.15 17.96
CA PRO A 89 7.76 -15.75 18.34
C PRO A 89 6.96 -15.18 17.17
N ARG A 90 5.65 -15.21 17.32
CA ARG A 90 4.71 -14.61 16.37
C ARG A 90 4.97 -13.10 16.26
N ILE A 91 4.65 -12.53 15.10
CA ILE A 91 4.66 -11.07 14.93
C ILE A 91 3.48 -10.49 15.71
N SER A 92 3.70 -9.38 16.38
CA SER A 92 2.68 -8.66 17.12
C SER A 92 2.79 -7.17 16.91
N SER A 93 1.63 -6.48 16.89
CA SER A 93 1.53 -5.02 16.92
C SER A 93 2.26 -4.32 15.77
N VAL A 94 2.03 -4.78 14.56
CA VAL A 94 2.46 -4.05 13.35
C VAL A 94 1.35 -3.09 12.95
N GLU A 95 1.71 -1.82 12.75
CA GLU A 95 0.75 -0.77 12.42
C GLU A 95 1.17 0.00 11.17
N PHE A 96 0.16 0.33 10.35
CA PHE A 96 0.28 1.19 9.18
C PHE A 96 -0.66 2.39 9.38
N GLU A 97 -0.14 3.61 9.27
CA GLU A 97 -0.90 4.80 9.63
C GLU A 97 -0.60 5.99 8.71
N ASN A 98 -1.65 6.63 8.23
CA ASN A 98 -1.60 7.94 7.58
C ASN A 98 -0.70 8.05 6.35
N PHE A 99 -0.74 7.07 5.46
CA PHE A 99 -0.12 7.19 4.14
C PHE A 99 -0.92 6.46 3.06
N CYS A 100 -0.51 6.60 1.82
CA CYS A 100 -1.17 5.99 0.68
C CYS A 100 -0.28 4.91 0.07
N ILE A 101 -0.90 3.78 -0.30
CA ILE A 101 -0.30 2.75 -1.13
C ILE A 101 -1.04 2.78 -2.46
N ASP A 102 -0.35 3.14 -3.53
CA ASP A 102 -0.90 3.35 -4.86
C ASP A 102 -0.29 2.36 -5.85
N GLY A 103 -1.13 1.55 -6.46
CA GLY A 103 -0.70 0.51 -7.41
C GLY A 103 -0.35 1.02 -8.80
N LEU A 104 -0.44 2.34 -9.07
CA LEU A 104 -0.08 2.98 -10.33
C LEU A 104 -0.88 2.48 -11.56
N HIS A 105 -2.06 1.96 -11.34
CA HIS A 105 -2.87 1.44 -12.44
C HIS A 105 -4.13 2.24 -12.72
N PHE A 106 -4.03 3.54 -12.56
CA PHE A 106 -4.96 4.40 -13.25
C PHE A 106 -4.47 4.52 -14.69
N VAL A 107 -4.81 3.54 -15.52
CA VAL A 107 -4.58 3.66 -16.95
C VAL A 107 -5.73 4.47 -17.49
N ASP A 108 -5.43 5.69 -17.88
CA ASP A 108 -6.36 6.45 -18.68
C ASP A 108 -6.27 5.95 -20.13
N ASP A 109 -7.18 5.05 -20.49
CA ASP A 109 -7.39 4.68 -21.89
C ASP A 109 -8.24 5.71 -22.64
N GLY A 110 -8.55 6.83 -21.98
CA GLY A 110 -9.42 7.87 -22.50
C GLY A 110 -10.92 7.56 -22.41
N ASN A 111 -11.29 6.34 -22.08
CA ASN A 111 -12.69 5.89 -22.01
C ASN A 111 -13.19 5.76 -20.58
N GLY A 112 -12.28 5.74 -19.62
CA GLY A 112 -12.62 5.56 -18.21
C GLY A 112 -13.18 4.19 -17.91
N ASP A 113 -12.85 3.19 -18.72
CA ASP A 113 -13.26 1.82 -18.48
C ASP A 113 -12.34 1.19 -17.43
N PRO A 114 -12.86 0.90 -16.22
CA PRO A 114 -12.05 0.34 -15.15
C PRO A 114 -11.94 -1.18 -15.20
N GLU A 115 -12.52 -1.87 -16.15
CA GLU A 115 -12.73 -3.33 -16.08
C GLU A 115 -11.44 -4.12 -15.89
N ASN A 116 -10.30 -3.62 -16.35
CA ASN A 116 -9.02 -4.31 -16.18
C ASN A 116 -7.94 -3.46 -15.52
N THR A 117 -8.29 -2.27 -15.11
CA THR A 117 -7.32 -1.29 -14.59
C THR A 117 -6.63 -1.75 -13.31
N TYR A 118 -7.32 -2.58 -12.52
CA TYR A 118 -6.86 -3.01 -11.20
C TYR A 118 -6.32 -4.45 -11.18
N LEU A 119 -6.40 -5.18 -12.28
CA LEU A 119 -5.93 -6.56 -12.38
C LEU A 119 -4.43 -6.59 -12.68
N ASN A 120 -3.65 -6.05 -11.76
CA ASN A 120 -2.23 -5.79 -11.94
C ASN A 120 -1.31 -6.71 -11.12
N GLY A 121 -1.86 -7.68 -10.42
CA GLY A 121 -1.10 -8.60 -9.57
C GLY A 121 -0.52 -7.97 -8.30
N LYS A 122 -0.82 -6.70 -8.04
CA LYS A 122 -0.27 -5.98 -6.88
C LYS A 122 -1.19 -6.08 -5.68
N THR A 123 -0.58 -6.21 -4.50
CA THR A 123 -1.26 -6.20 -3.21
C THR A 123 -0.62 -5.10 -2.36
N GLY A 124 -1.43 -4.35 -1.64
CA GLY A 124 -0.90 -3.30 -0.76
C GLY A 124 -0.17 -3.90 0.43
N ILE A 125 -0.90 -4.63 1.26
CA ILE A 125 -0.35 -5.28 2.46
C ILE A 125 -0.78 -6.74 2.46
N TYR A 126 0.19 -7.63 2.51
CA TYR A 126 -0.05 -9.07 2.61
C TYR A 126 0.48 -9.60 3.95
N VAL A 127 -0.42 -10.11 4.77
CA VAL A 127 -0.08 -10.69 6.07
C VAL A 127 -0.03 -12.20 5.94
N ALA A 128 1.18 -12.75 5.90
CA ALA A 128 1.44 -14.18 5.70
C ALA A 128 1.73 -14.94 6.99
N SER A 129 2.13 -14.23 8.04
CA SER A 129 2.43 -14.84 9.34
C SER A 129 1.29 -14.65 10.32
N ALA A 130 1.08 -15.63 11.16
CA ALA A 130 0.22 -15.47 12.32
C ALA A 130 0.71 -14.31 13.19
N GLN A 131 -0.18 -13.36 13.44
CA GLN A 131 0.15 -12.20 14.27
C GLN A 131 -1.08 -11.71 15.03
N ASP A 132 -0.81 -10.94 16.08
CA ASP A 132 -1.82 -10.28 16.89
C ASP A 132 -1.75 -8.77 16.70
N SER A 133 -2.88 -8.10 16.91
CA SER A 133 -2.93 -6.64 17.02
C SER A 133 -2.39 -5.90 15.79
N PHE A 134 -2.65 -6.44 14.61
CA PHE A 134 -2.40 -5.75 13.35
C PHE A 134 -3.36 -4.56 13.21
N ARG A 135 -2.85 -3.40 12.78
CA ARG A 135 -3.66 -2.20 12.67
C ARG A 135 -3.37 -1.39 11.42
N ILE A 136 -4.44 -0.95 10.78
CA ILE A 136 -4.43 -0.03 9.65
C ILE A 136 -5.31 1.16 10.00
N THR A 137 -4.76 2.36 9.99
CA THR A 137 -5.47 3.57 10.41
C THR A 137 -5.16 4.73 9.47
N GLY A 138 -6.19 5.38 8.94
CA GLY A 138 -6.02 6.57 8.11
C GLY A 138 -5.24 6.33 6.81
N MET A 139 -5.34 5.13 6.25
CA MET A 139 -4.64 4.75 5.03
C MET A 139 -5.48 5.00 3.78
N GLY A 140 -4.83 5.40 2.70
CA GLY A 140 -5.34 5.29 1.35
C GLY A 140 -4.71 4.07 0.67
N ILE A 141 -5.53 3.16 0.13
CA ILE A 141 -5.04 1.95 -0.54
C ILE A 141 -5.81 1.85 -1.85
N ILE A 142 -5.13 2.15 -2.97
CA ILE A 142 -5.77 2.37 -4.26
C ILE A 142 -5.02 1.73 -5.43
N TYR A 143 -5.77 1.43 -6.48
CA TYR A 143 -5.24 0.92 -7.76
C TYR A 143 -4.41 -0.36 -7.62
N LEU A 144 -4.78 -1.21 -6.68
CA LEU A 144 -4.19 -2.51 -6.43
C LEU A 144 -5.23 -3.59 -6.70
N GLU A 145 -4.81 -4.74 -7.18
CA GLU A 145 -5.72 -5.88 -7.35
C GLU A 145 -6.29 -6.32 -6.01
N HIS A 146 -5.44 -6.35 -4.98
CA HIS A 146 -5.84 -6.60 -3.61
C HIS A 146 -5.32 -5.51 -2.69
N GLY A 147 -6.20 -4.88 -1.92
CA GLY A 147 -5.78 -3.85 -0.96
C GLY A 147 -5.02 -4.44 0.21
N VAL A 148 -5.66 -5.33 0.94
CA VAL A 148 -5.10 -6.03 2.10
C VAL A 148 -5.49 -7.49 2.03
N THR A 149 -4.51 -8.38 2.16
CA THR A 149 -4.75 -9.82 2.24
C THR A 149 -4.29 -10.34 3.59
N LEU A 150 -5.21 -10.93 4.33
CA LEU A 150 -4.93 -11.62 5.60
C LEU A 150 -4.97 -13.12 5.34
N TYR A 151 -3.82 -13.69 5.06
CA TYR A 151 -3.72 -15.11 4.73
C TYR A 151 -3.62 -15.99 5.98
N ASN A 152 -2.82 -15.59 6.94
CA ASN A 152 -2.62 -16.34 8.17
C ASN A 152 -2.48 -15.34 9.33
N SER A 153 -3.59 -15.01 9.93
CA SER A 153 -3.65 -13.99 10.99
C SER A 153 -4.72 -14.37 12.01
N ASP A 154 -4.41 -14.17 13.28
CA ASP A 154 -5.32 -14.32 14.41
C ASP A 154 -5.89 -12.96 14.83
N GLN A 155 -6.52 -12.29 13.93
CA GLN A 155 -7.15 -11.00 14.20
C GLN A 155 -8.56 -11.17 14.78
#